data_d4263c33a2d28f225061c944a428c15b
#
_entry.id   d4263c33a2d28f225061c944a428c15b
#
_cell.length_a   1.000
_cell.length_b   1.000
_cell.length_c   1.000
_cell.angle_alpha   90.00
_cell.angle_beta   90.00
_cell.angle_gamma   90.00
#
_symmetry.space_group_name_H-M   'P 1'
#
loop_
_entity.id
_entity.type
_entity.pdbx_description
1 polymer ?
#
loop_
_entity_poly.entity_id
_entity_poly.type
_entity_poly.pdbx_seq_one_letter_code
_entity_poly.pdbx_strand_id
1 'polypeptide(L)'
;MRFKVKRIYTCAAAITRIHHTEDPKVWGVGTSAPVVKELSKQSLVQGGSLQIAGMNGILLGVAKERKIEGACLLGEVPNYTTRLHNPVAALAIVQALTRLLGIKIDYSELRMAAAEARERMKQIAAEAMEEYIDYFTEPIWEREEDEPEEG
;
A
#
# COMPACT_ATOMS: atom_id res chain seq x y z
N MET A 1 18.32 -20.83 -19.04
CA MET A 1 17.90 -19.56 -18.39
C MET A 1 18.84 -18.43 -18.81
N ARG A 2 18.35 -17.40 -19.48
CA ARG A 2 19.20 -16.33 -20.03
C ARG A 2 19.81 -15.41 -18.95
N PHE A 3 19.12 -15.15 -17.85
CA PHE A 3 19.49 -14.14 -16.85
C PHE A 3 19.86 -14.68 -15.46
N LYS A 4 19.81 -15.99 -15.22
CA LYS A 4 20.13 -16.64 -13.94
C LYS A 4 19.48 -15.93 -12.72
N VAL A 5 18.20 -15.55 -12.84
CA VAL A 5 17.45 -14.90 -11.78
C VAL A 5 17.40 -15.80 -10.55
N LYS A 6 17.80 -15.28 -9.40
CA LYS A 6 17.83 -16.01 -8.12
C LYS A 6 16.63 -15.66 -7.26
N ARG A 7 16.12 -14.42 -7.35
CA ARG A 7 15.01 -13.92 -6.52
C ARG A 7 14.17 -12.89 -7.29
N ILE A 8 12.88 -12.86 -7.01
CA ILE A 8 11.92 -11.91 -7.56
C ILE A 8 11.30 -11.14 -6.42
N TYR A 9 11.27 -9.82 -6.54
CA TYR A 9 10.50 -8.94 -5.67
C TYR A 9 9.36 -8.32 -6.46
N THR A 10 8.16 -8.35 -5.88
CA THR A 10 7.01 -7.61 -6.40
C THR A 10 6.57 -6.59 -5.38
N CYS A 11 5.98 -5.49 -5.84
CA CYS A 11 5.51 -4.41 -4.99
C CYS A 11 4.04 -4.12 -5.27
N ALA A 12 3.28 -3.86 -4.22
CA ALA A 12 1.87 -3.51 -4.31
C ALA A 12 1.44 -2.62 -3.14
N ALA A 13 0.18 -2.18 -3.16
CA ALA A 13 -0.46 -1.47 -2.07
C ALA A 13 -1.28 -2.44 -1.20
N ALA A 14 -1.27 -2.22 0.11
CA ALA A 14 -2.21 -2.81 1.05
C ALA A 14 -3.17 -1.72 1.52
N ILE A 15 -4.43 -1.82 1.12
CA ILE A 15 -5.47 -0.87 1.55
C ILE A 15 -5.82 -1.20 3.00
N THR A 16 -5.58 -0.25 3.90
CA THR A 16 -5.83 -0.41 5.34
C THR A 16 -6.59 0.80 5.89
N ARG A 17 -6.87 0.78 7.19
CA ARG A 17 -7.49 1.90 7.91
C ARG A 17 -6.45 2.86 8.50
N ILE A 18 -5.22 2.85 7.97
CA ILE A 18 -4.18 3.77 8.43
C ILE A 18 -4.61 5.22 8.20
N HIS A 19 -4.29 6.08 9.14
CA HIS A 19 -4.49 7.52 9.01
C HIS A 19 -3.34 8.15 8.21
N HIS A 20 -3.62 9.22 7.44
CA HIS A 20 -2.61 9.88 6.61
C HIS A 20 -1.44 10.50 7.39
N THR A 21 -1.60 10.72 8.70
CA THR A 21 -0.54 11.22 9.59
C THR A 21 0.40 10.13 10.08
N GLU A 22 0.01 8.86 9.96
CA GLU A 22 0.81 7.73 10.39
C GLU A 22 1.81 7.32 9.31
N ASP A 23 2.94 6.72 9.73
CA ASP A 23 3.89 6.16 8.78
C ASP A 23 3.42 4.78 8.33
N PRO A 24 3.34 4.54 7.00
CA PRO A 24 2.89 3.26 6.47
C PRO A 24 3.81 2.12 6.89
N LYS A 25 3.23 1.05 7.37
CA LYS A 25 3.96 -0.21 7.53
C LYS A 25 4.12 -0.87 6.16
N VAL A 26 5.11 -1.71 6.03
CA VAL A 26 5.30 -2.56 4.86
C VAL A 26 5.05 -4.00 5.25
N TRP A 27 4.11 -4.62 4.57
CA TRP A 27 3.79 -6.04 4.71
C TRP A 27 4.67 -6.85 3.79
N GLY A 28 5.14 -8.00 4.28
CA GLY A 28 5.99 -8.89 3.51
C GLY A 28 5.40 -10.28 3.38
N VAL A 29 5.28 -10.78 2.15
CA VAL A 29 4.84 -12.15 1.86
C VAL A 29 5.92 -12.85 1.06
N GLY A 30 6.40 -13.99 1.54
CA GLY A 30 7.47 -14.77 0.90
C GLY A 30 6.99 -16.11 0.36
N THR A 31 7.64 -16.61 -0.69
CA THR A 31 7.33 -17.91 -1.30
C THR A 31 7.85 -19.11 -0.51
N SER A 32 8.73 -18.90 0.45
CA SER A 32 9.33 -19.97 1.26
C SER A 32 9.62 -19.49 2.70
N ALA A 33 9.75 -20.43 3.62
CA ALA A 33 10.06 -20.14 5.03
C ALA A 33 11.36 -19.34 5.22
N PRO A 34 12.47 -19.63 4.51
CA PRO A 34 13.67 -18.80 4.58
C PRO A 34 13.43 -17.34 4.18
N VAL A 35 12.67 -17.11 3.11
CA VAL A 35 12.32 -15.74 2.66
C VAL A 35 11.47 -15.04 3.70
N VAL A 36 10.45 -15.69 4.25
CA VAL A 36 9.61 -15.11 5.32
C VAL A 36 10.46 -14.73 6.53
N LYS A 37 11.39 -15.58 6.95
CA LYS A 37 12.31 -15.31 8.07
C LYS A 37 13.21 -14.09 7.79
N GLU A 38 13.68 -13.92 6.56
CA GLU A 38 14.47 -12.75 6.15
C GLU A 38 13.63 -11.46 6.22
N LEU A 39 12.41 -11.49 5.70
CA LEU A 39 11.47 -10.37 5.77
C LEU A 39 11.16 -9.96 7.21
N SER A 40 10.94 -10.93 8.10
CA SER A 40 10.70 -10.66 9.52
C SER A 40 11.86 -9.95 10.21
N LYS A 41 13.10 -10.26 9.85
CA LYS A 41 14.29 -9.57 10.39
C LYS A 41 14.38 -8.10 9.99
N GLN A 42 13.71 -7.69 8.93
CA GLN A 42 13.68 -6.31 8.44
C GLN A 42 12.46 -5.53 8.96
N SER A 43 11.83 -6.01 10.02
CA SER A 43 10.64 -5.37 10.62
C SER A 43 9.45 -5.24 9.66
N LEU A 44 9.37 -6.11 8.66
CA LEU A 44 8.21 -6.19 7.80
C LEU A 44 7.09 -6.94 8.50
N VAL A 45 5.86 -6.41 8.39
CA VAL A 45 4.69 -7.04 8.98
C VAL A 45 4.40 -8.35 8.26
N GLN A 46 4.24 -9.43 9.02
CA GLN A 46 3.87 -10.73 8.46
C GLN A 46 2.36 -10.91 8.59
N GLY A 47 1.67 -11.00 7.46
CA GLY A 47 0.22 -11.22 7.45
C GLY A 47 -0.12 -12.68 7.23
N GLY A 48 -0.70 -13.36 8.23
CA GLY A 48 -1.06 -14.78 8.15
C GLY A 48 -2.17 -15.10 7.14
N SER A 49 -3.02 -14.11 6.79
CA SER A 49 -4.15 -14.27 5.85
C SER A 49 -4.06 -13.39 4.62
N LEU A 50 -2.92 -12.73 4.40
CA LEU A 50 -2.77 -11.82 3.28
C LEU A 50 -2.66 -12.62 1.98
N GLN A 51 -3.67 -12.48 1.13
CA GLN A 51 -3.67 -13.09 -0.20
C GLN A 51 -3.19 -12.06 -1.22
N ILE A 52 -2.19 -12.45 -2.01
CA ILE A 52 -1.68 -11.64 -3.11
C ILE A 52 -2.44 -12.00 -4.37
N ALA A 53 -3.32 -11.10 -4.79
CA ALA A 53 -4.10 -11.25 -6.00
C ALA A 53 -3.40 -10.65 -7.24
N GLY A 54 -3.92 -10.98 -8.42
CA GLY A 54 -3.46 -10.42 -9.68
C GLY A 54 -2.09 -10.91 -10.11
N MET A 55 -1.43 -10.13 -10.98
CA MET A 55 -0.17 -10.50 -11.61
C MET A 55 0.95 -10.76 -10.60
N ASN A 56 1.00 -10.01 -9.50
CA ASN A 56 2.01 -10.20 -8.46
C ASN A 56 1.93 -11.60 -7.84
N GLY A 57 0.71 -12.06 -7.52
CA GLY A 57 0.48 -13.39 -6.97
C GLY A 57 0.83 -14.50 -7.97
N ILE A 58 0.42 -14.33 -9.23
CA ILE A 58 0.72 -15.28 -10.31
C ILE A 58 2.23 -15.39 -10.52
N LEU A 59 2.94 -14.27 -10.60
CA LEU A 59 4.39 -14.25 -10.78
C LEU A 59 5.12 -14.96 -9.64
N LEU A 60 4.71 -14.74 -8.40
CA LEU A 60 5.29 -15.42 -7.24
C LEU A 60 4.96 -16.92 -7.22
N GLY A 61 3.77 -17.30 -7.65
CA GLY A 61 3.38 -18.71 -7.81
C GLY A 61 4.27 -19.41 -8.83
N VAL A 62 4.44 -18.82 -10.01
CA VAL A 62 5.33 -19.34 -11.06
C VAL A 62 6.79 -19.38 -10.61
N ALA A 63 7.25 -18.37 -9.87
CA ALA A 63 8.60 -18.36 -9.29
C ALA A 63 8.80 -19.56 -8.36
N LYS A 64 7.85 -19.81 -7.46
CA LYS A 64 7.87 -20.91 -6.51
C LYS A 64 7.93 -22.27 -7.23
N GLU A 65 7.09 -22.48 -8.25
CA GLU A 65 7.11 -23.71 -9.08
C GLU A 65 8.47 -23.91 -9.74
N ARG A 66 9.15 -22.84 -10.12
CA ARG A 66 10.48 -22.87 -10.74
C ARG A 66 11.64 -22.86 -9.74
N LYS A 67 11.35 -23.02 -8.45
CA LYS A 67 12.32 -22.97 -7.34
C LYS A 67 13.12 -21.66 -7.31
N ILE A 68 12.51 -20.57 -7.75
CA ILE A 68 13.03 -19.21 -7.63
C ILE A 68 12.38 -18.58 -6.39
N GLU A 69 13.21 -18.06 -5.49
CA GLU A 69 12.69 -17.34 -4.32
C GLU A 69 11.97 -16.06 -4.74
N GLY A 70 10.90 -15.74 -4.03
CA GLY A 70 10.13 -14.53 -4.30
C GLY A 70 9.55 -13.92 -3.05
N ALA A 71 9.39 -12.61 -3.09
CA ALA A 71 8.71 -11.84 -2.04
C ALA A 71 7.84 -10.75 -2.65
N CYS A 72 6.70 -10.48 -2.02
CA CYS A 72 5.90 -9.30 -2.28
C CYS A 72 6.00 -8.35 -1.10
N LEU A 73 6.24 -7.07 -1.38
CA LEU A 73 6.22 -5.98 -0.42
C LEU A 73 4.97 -5.14 -0.68
N LEU A 74 4.14 -4.97 0.36
CA LEU A 74 2.91 -4.18 0.24
C LEU A 74 2.98 -3.01 1.22
N GLY A 75 2.98 -1.79 0.68
CA GLY A 75 2.92 -0.55 1.48
C GLY A 75 1.48 -0.22 1.86
N GLU A 76 1.25 0.15 3.10
CA GLU A 76 -0.08 0.57 3.55
C GLU A 76 -0.53 1.85 2.85
N VAL A 77 -1.79 1.85 2.42
CA VAL A 77 -2.46 2.98 1.79
C VAL A 77 -3.79 3.21 2.51
N PRO A 78 -4.09 4.46 2.93
CA PRO A 78 -5.39 4.76 3.52
C PRO A 78 -6.52 4.45 2.55
N ASN A 79 -7.60 3.85 3.04
CA ASN A 79 -8.73 3.42 2.22
C ASN A 79 -9.44 4.58 1.47
N TYR A 80 -9.40 5.80 2.00
CA TYR A 80 -9.98 6.99 1.39
C TYR A 80 -9.08 7.65 0.31
N THR A 81 -7.86 7.14 0.09
CA THR A 81 -6.92 7.70 -0.89
C THR A 81 -6.62 6.76 -2.07
N THR A 82 -7.43 5.74 -2.28
CA THR A 82 -7.19 4.67 -3.27
C THR A 82 -7.15 5.14 -4.73
N ARG A 83 -7.72 6.32 -5.02
CA ARG A 83 -7.70 6.92 -6.35
C ARG A 83 -6.52 7.87 -6.58
N LEU A 84 -5.65 8.04 -5.59
CA LEU A 84 -4.50 8.94 -5.63
C LEU A 84 -3.21 8.17 -5.80
N HIS A 85 -2.24 8.80 -6.45
CA HIS A 85 -0.86 8.35 -6.34
C HIS A 85 -0.39 8.48 -4.89
N ASN A 86 0.23 7.41 -4.37
CA ASN A 86 0.66 7.38 -2.98
C ASN A 86 2.20 7.22 -2.86
N PRO A 87 2.97 8.30 -3.04
CA PRO A 87 4.42 8.27 -2.87
C PRO A 87 4.85 8.02 -1.42
N VAL A 88 3.96 8.17 -0.43
CA VAL A 88 4.25 7.82 0.98
C VAL A 88 4.43 6.32 1.13
N ALA A 89 3.49 5.53 0.61
CA ALA A 89 3.59 4.07 0.59
C ALA A 89 4.75 3.59 -0.29
N ALA A 90 4.96 4.24 -1.45
CA ALA A 90 6.08 3.94 -2.33
C ALA A 90 7.42 4.15 -1.63
N LEU A 91 7.59 5.26 -0.90
CA LEU A 91 8.80 5.54 -0.11
C LEU A 91 9.06 4.44 0.93
N ALA A 92 8.03 4.02 1.65
CA ALA A 92 8.14 2.95 2.65
C ALA A 92 8.60 1.63 2.01
N ILE A 93 8.02 1.26 0.86
CA ILE A 93 8.40 0.05 0.11
C ILE A 93 9.85 0.14 -0.37
N VAL A 94 10.24 1.25 -0.99
CA VAL A 94 11.60 1.44 -1.52
C VAL A 94 12.64 1.39 -0.40
N GLN A 95 12.35 2.01 0.75
CA GLN A 95 13.21 1.92 1.93
C GLN A 95 13.33 0.50 2.47
N ALA A 96 12.25 -0.27 2.50
CA ALA A 96 12.27 -1.67 2.89
C ALA A 96 13.09 -2.52 1.91
N LEU A 97 12.87 -2.33 0.61
CA LEU A 97 13.57 -3.05 -0.44
C LEU A 97 15.07 -2.77 -0.44
N THR A 98 15.49 -1.52 -0.26
CA THR A 98 16.91 -1.15 -0.21
C THR A 98 17.61 -1.71 1.03
N ARG A 99 16.91 -1.82 2.16
CA ARG A 99 17.43 -2.54 3.34
C ARG A 99 17.60 -4.04 3.06
N LEU A 100 16.62 -4.68 2.41
CA LEU A 100 16.71 -6.09 2.03
C LEU A 100 17.86 -6.37 1.07
N LEU A 101 18.11 -5.46 0.13
CA LEU A 101 19.15 -5.58 -0.88
C LEU A 101 20.52 -5.10 -0.39
N GLY A 102 20.60 -4.43 0.76
CA GLY A 102 21.84 -3.85 1.28
C GLY A 102 22.41 -2.73 0.41
N ILE A 103 21.56 -2.02 -0.33
CA ILE A 103 21.97 -0.92 -1.22
C ILE A 103 21.57 0.44 -0.62
N LYS A 104 22.30 1.47 -1.03
CA LYS A 104 22.02 2.86 -0.66
C LYS A 104 21.60 3.62 -1.90
N ILE A 105 20.51 4.35 -1.80
CA ILE A 105 20.01 5.24 -2.86
C ILE A 105 19.65 6.60 -2.26
N ASP A 106 19.54 7.61 -3.10
CA ASP A 106 19.00 8.92 -2.72
C ASP A 106 17.46 8.87 -2.79
N TYR A 107 16.82 9.26 -1.69
CA TYR A 107 15.35 9.31 -1.58
C TYR A 107 14.81 10.75 -1.67
N SER A 108 15.63 11.75 -1.95
CA SER A 108 15.27 13.18 -1.82
C SER A 108 14.01 13.52 -2.59
N GLU A 109 13.94 13.16 -3.87
CA GLU A 109 12.77 13.41 -4.71
C GLU A 109 11.52 12.69 -4.21
N LEU A 110 11.67 11.42 -3.82
CA LEU A 110 10.55 10.62 -3.34
C LEU A 110 10.03 11.11 -1.97
N ARG A 111 10.92 11.62 -1.12
CA ARG A 111 10.54 12.26 0.16
C ARG A 111 9.77 13.56 -0.07
N MET A 112 10.18 14.38 -1.03
CA MET A 112 9.45 15.60 -1.39
C MET A 112 8.05 15.25 -1.91
N ALA A 113 7.94 14.32 -2.83
CA ALA A 113 6.66 13.85 -3.34
C ALA A 113 5.78 13.24 -2.24
N ALA A 114 6.35 12.52 -1.29
CA ALA A 114 5.62 11.98 -0.14
C ALA A 114 5.08 13.07 0.79
N ALA A 115 5.86 14.13 1.03
CA ALA A 115 5.41 15.26 1.83
C ALA A 115 4.24 16.01 1.17
N GLU A 116 4.33 16.29 -0.12
CA GLU A 116 3.25 16.91 -0.90
C GLU A 116 1.99 16.05 -0.91
N ALA A 117 2.15 14.73 -1.04
CA ALA A 117 1.01 13.80 -1.01
C ALA A 117 0.33 13.78 0.37
N ARG A 118 1.07 13.87 1.47
CA ARG A 118 0.49 13.96 2.83
C ARG A 118 -0.37 15.21 2.98
N GLU A 119 0.09 16.37 2.50
CA GLU A 119 -0.70 17.60 2.54
C GLU A 119 -1.99 17.47 1.71
N ARG A 120 -1.91 16.85 0.54
CA ARG A 120 -3.09 16.59 -0.29
C ARG A 120 -4.08 15.63 0.38
N MET A 121 -3.60 14.57 1.02
CA MET A 121 -4.45 13.63 1.77
C MET A 121 -5.14 14.33 2.96
N LYS A 122 -4.43 15.24 3.64
CA LYS A 122 -4.99 16.05 4.73
C LYS A 122 -6.12 16.95 4.23
N GLN A 123 -5.94 17.59 3.08
CA GLN A 123 -6.99 18.42 2.46
C GLN A 123 -8.24 17.59 2.12
N ILE A 124 -8.06 16.43 1.47
CA ILE A 124 -9.18 15.54 1.14
C ILE A 124 -9.92 15.05 2.40
N ALA A 125 -9.19 14.71 3.45
CA ALA A 125 -9.79 14.31 4.71
C ALA A 125 -10.59 15.45 5.38
N ALA A 126 -10.12 16.69 5.26
CA ALA A 126 -10.80 17.87 5.77
C ALA A 126 -12.07 18.17 4.96
N GLU A 127 -12.01 18.16 3.63
CA GLU A 127 -13.14 18.34 2.73
C GLU A 127 -14.25 17.30 2.99
N ALA A 128 -13.87 16.03 3.11
CA ALA A 128 -14.83 14.95 3.43
C ALA A 128 -15.47 15.13 4.81
N MET A 129 -14.75 15.70 5.77
CA MET A 129 -15.30 16.00 7.10
C MET A 129 -16.28 17.18 7.06
N GLU A 130 -15.99 18.23 6.27
CA GLU A 130 -16.91 19.36 6.06
C GLU A 130 -18.22 18.88 5.41
N GLU A 131 -18.15 18.14 4.33
CA GLU A 131 -19.33 17.56 3.68
C GLU A 131 -20.18 16.71 4.65
N TYR A 132 -19.48 15.92 5.51
CA TYR A 132 -20.16 15.11 6.51
C TYR A 132 -20.86 15.97 7.57
N ILE A 133 -20.22 17.04 8.04
CA ILE A 133 -20.79 17.96 9.02
C ILE A 133 -22.00 18.68 8.41
N ASP A 134 -21.86 19.19 7.20
CA ASP A 134 -22.94 19.89 6.48
C ASP A 134 -24.16 18.99 6.32
N TYR A 135 -23.96 17.75 5.90
CA TYR A 135 -25.04 16.76 5.79
C TYR A 135 -25.83 16.56 7.10
N PHE A 136 -25.15 16.56 8.26
CA PHE A 136 -25.81 16.36 9.56
C PHE A 136 -26.37 17.64 10.17
N THR A 137 -25.90 18.81 9.73
CA THR A 137 -26.36 20.11 10.22
C THR A 137 -27.43 20.75 9.31
N GLU A 138 -27.58 20.25 8.11
CA GLU A 138 -28.61 20.68 7.18
C GLU A 138 -30.02 20.35 7.72
N PRO A 139 -30.94 21.31 7.77
CA PRO A 139 -32.29 21.06 8.24
C PRO A 139 -32.99 19.97 7.43
N ILE A 140 -33.75 19.08 8.08
CA ILE A 140 -34.40 17.93 7.44
C ILE A 140 -35.30 18.34 6.27
N TRP A 141 -35.90 19.55 6.34
CA TRP A 141 -36.79 20.07 5.30
C TRP A 141 -36.05 20.67 4.08
N GLU A 142 -34.73 20.81 4.13
CA GLU A 142 -33.90 21.27 3.01
C GLU A 142 -33.23 20.10 2.28
N ARG A 143 -33.31 18.90 2.86
CA ARG A 143 -32.80 17.69 2.21
C ARG A 143 -33.71 17.34 1.07
N GLU A 144 -33.18 17.29 -0.16
CA GLU A 144 -33.89 16.68 -1.27
C GLU A 144 -34.17 15.21 -0.90
N GLU A 145 -35.43 14.81 -0.89
CA GLU A 145 -35.79 13.41 -0.74
C GLU A 145 -35.23 12.69 -1.97
N ASP A 146 -34.25 11.82 -1.77
CA ASP A 146 -33.88 10.84 -2.78
C ASP A 146 -35.10 9.99 -3.06
N GLU A 147 -35.86 10.35 -4.11
CA GLU A 147 -36.95 9.50 -4.60
C GLU A 147 -36.34 8.13 -4.93
N PRO A 148 -36.88 7.03 -4.37
CA PRO A 148 -36.41 5.71 -4.78
C PRO A 148 -36.72 5.55 -6.26
N GLU A 149 -35.70 5.33 -7.08
CA GLU A 149 -35.88 4.91 -8.47
C GLU A 149 -36.72 3.64 -8.48
N GLU A 150 -38.01 3.81 -8.82
CA GLU A 150 -38.90 2.70 -9.16
C GLU A 150 -38.37 2.08 -10.48
N GLY A 151 -37.73 0.94 -10.35
CA GLY A 151 -37.30 0.10 -11.46
C GLY A 151 -37.91 -1.29 -11.37
#